data_630324df202db1676845207c8d2ae1bb
#
_entry.id   630324df202db1676845207c8d2ae1bb
#
_cell.length_a   1.000
_cell.length_b   1.000
_cell.length_c   1.000
_cell.angle_alpha   90.00
_cell.angle_beta   90.00
_cell.angle_gamma   90.00
#
_symmetry.space_group_name_H-M   'P 1'
#
loop_
_entity.id
_entity.type
_entity.pdbx_description
1 polymer ?
#
loop_
_entity_poly.entity_id
_entity_poly.type
_entity_poly.pdbx_seq_one_letter_code
_entity_poly.pdbx_strand_id
1 'polypeptide(L)'
;IKALADNKPDEAFNNALAEAAKQAVNSQDDIITLFVREYHKAAPNAKLSELFATQQLKDKVNQKSSDAEVEKVLRAEVKAAVENSYNVLRTRIDRFGVVQPNIQSLEDKMGRIMVELPGIKEPERVRKLLQGSANLEFWETYTAKEVLPAMQSADAKLRAVLAQETGADSTAVDSTKEAPLAEATPAKKSVSAADSLAAALKGDATTTEDNSTANLAEIKKQYPLLAILQLNSSGQGPVIGYANYKDTADINKYLAMPEVKAELPKDLRLKWGVSPSEFDKKGQTFELYAIKSTERNGKAPLEGDVVTDAKDEFDQYSKPAVSMTMNSDGARRWAQLTKQNIGRSIAIVLDNYVY
;
A
#
# COMPACT_ATOMS: atom_id res chain seq x y z
N ILE A 1 18.23 -0.85 9.09
CA ILE A 1 18.83 -2.19 9.32
C ILE A 1 18.20 -3.18 8.33
N LYS A 2 16.87 -3.35 8.30
CA LYS A 2 16.20 -4.32 7.42
C LYS A 2 16.52 -4.12 5.93
N ALA A 3 16.54 -2.89 5.45
CA ALA A 3 16.90 -2.57 4.06
C ALA A 3 18.35 -2.93 3.72
N LEU A 4 19.28 -2.81 4.67
CA LEU A 4 20.69 -3.17 4.48
C LEU A 4 20.91 -4.69 4.41
N ALA A 5 20.00 -5.50 4.94
CA ALA A 5 19.99 -6.96 4.83
C ALA A 5 19.32 -7.46 3.53
N ASP A 6 19.14 -6.58 2.52
CA ASP A 6 18.59 -6.87 1.19
C ASP A 6 17.20 -7.55 1.23
N ASN A 7 16.40 -7.22 2.25
CA ASN A 7 15.07 -7.78 2.49
C ASN A 7 15.01 -9.34 2.51
N LYS A 8 16.09 -9.99 2.88
CA LYS A 8 16.17 -11.45 3.11
C LYS A 8 16.37 -11.80 4.60
N PRO A 9 15.71 -11.09 5.54
CA PRO A 9 15.84 -11.39 6.95
C PRO A 9 15.18 -12.72 7.26
N ASP A 10 15.85 -13.56 8.03
CA ASP A 10 15.26 -14.74 8.63
C ASP A 10 14.34 -14.40 9.81
N GLU A 11 13.71 -15.41 10.39
CA GLU A 11 12.82 -15.22 11.53
C GLU A 11 13.56 -14.70 12.77
N ALA A 12 14.78 -15.17 13.00
CA ALA A 12 15.65 -14.73 14.09
C ALA A 12 15.99 -13.24 13.98
N PHE A 13 16.30 -12.77 12.76
CA PHE A 13 16.51 -11.35 12.46
C PHE A 13 15.29 -10.50 12.76
N ASN A 14 14.12 -10.92 12.26
CA ASN A 14 12.88 -10.15 12.45
C ASN A 14 12.50 -10.04 13.92
N ASN A 15 12.62 -11.15 14.68
CA ASN A 15 12.34 -11.17 16.12
C ASN A 15 13.34 -10.31 16.90
N ALA A 16 14.64 -10.42 16.58
CA ALA A 16 15.67 -9.60 17.19
C ALA A 16 15.48 -8.11 16.95
N LEU A 17 15.10 -7.73 15.71
CA LEU A 17 14.86 -6.34 15.36
C LEU A 17 13.61 -5.78 16.08
N ALA A 18 12.53 -6.58 16.17
CA ALA A 18 11.32 -6.20 16.89
C ALA A 18 11.58 -6.02 18.39
N GLU A 19 12.35 -6.91 19.01
CA GLU A 19 12.68 -6.83 20.42
C GLU A 19 13.64 -5.67 20.71
N ALA A 20 14.65 -5.46 19.87
CA ALA A 20 15.53 -4.30 19.95
C ALA A 20 14.76 -2.99 19.84
N ALA A 21 13.77 -2.90 18.96
CA ALA A 21 12.93 -1.71 18.81
C ALA A 21 12.10 -1.43 20.08
N LYS A 22 11.57 -2.45 20.75
CA LYS A 22 10.87 -2.30 22.03
C LYS A 22 11.80 -1.80 23.13
N GLN A 23 12.99 -2.40 23.24
CA GLN A 23 13.98 -2.04 24.24
C GLN A 23 14.53 -0.62 24.03
N ALA A 24 14.70 -0.18 22.79
CA ALA A 24 15.22 1.14 22.43
C ALA A 24 14.35 2.30 22.95
N VAL A 25 13.08 2.05 23.32
CA VAL A 25 12.21 3.07 23.92
C VAL A 25 12.71 3.49 25.30
N ASN A 26 13.18 2.52 26.10
CA ASN A 26 13.55 2.71 27.51
C ASN A 26 15.06 2.53 27.80
N SER A 27 15.84 2.12 26.81
CA SER A 27 17.29 1.90 26.92
C SER A 27 18.08 3.14 26.54
N GLN A 28 19.28 3.26 27.07
CA GLN A 28 20.30 4.22 26.63
C GLN A 28 21.21 3.64 25.53
N ASP A 29 21.15 2.31 25.33
CA ASP A 29 21.93 1.64 24.27
C ASP A 29 21.37 2.02 22.89
N ASP A 30 22.27 2.11 21.90
CA ASP A 30 21.85 2.33 20.50
C ASP A 30 21.16 1.09 19.92
N ILE A 31 20.30 1.34 18.94
CA ILE A 31 19.46 0.30 18.30
C ILE A 31 20.29 -0.82 17.66
N ILE A 32 21.53 -0.56 17.24
CA ILE A 32 22.40 -1.56 16.63
C ILE A 32 22.95 -2.48 17.70
N THR A 33 23.42 -1.92 18.82
CA THR A 33 23.87 -2.70 19.97
C THR A 33 22.76 -3.61 20.51
N LEU A 34 21.53 -3.06 20.63
CA LEU A 34 20.36 -3.83 21.05
C LEU A 34 20.03 -4.93 20.06
N PHE A 35 20.04 -4.63 18.77
CA PHE A 35 19.75 -5.60 17.71
C PHE A 35 20.79 -6.74 17.71
N VAL A 36 22.06 -6.43 17.74
CA VAL A 36 23.13 -7.44 17.72
C VAL A 36 23.02 -8.34 18.93
N ARG A 37 22.77 -7.76 20.12
CA ARG A 37 22.57 -8.53 21.34
C ARG A 37 21.40 -9.50 21.24
N GLU A 38 20.26 -9.04 20.76
CA GLU A 38 19.07 -9.89 20.62
C GLU A 38 19.22 -10.91 19.49
N TYR A 39 19.93 -10.56 18.41
CA TYR A 39 20.22 -11.49 17.32
C TYR A 39 21.12 -12.63 17.77
N HIS A 40 22.19 -12.35 18.50
CA HIS A 40 23.07 -13.41 19.05
C HIS A 40 22.40 -14.25 20.14
N LYS A 41 21.39 -13.74 20.84
CA LYS A 41 20.56 -14.57 21.73
C LYS A 41 19.71 -15.58 20.94
N ALA A 42 19.14 -15.16 19.82
CA ALA A 42 18.29 -15.99 18.97
C ALA A 42 19.11 -16.96 18.10
N ALA A 43 20.32 -16.56 17.67
CA ALA A 43 21.20 -17.31 16.80
C ALA A 43 22.69 -17.20 17.25
N PRO A 44 23.12 -17.92 18.31
CA PRO A 44 24.43 -17.73 18.93
C PRO A 44 25.65 -17.98 18.03
N ASN A 45 25.47 -18.81 16.98
CA ASN A 45 26.54 -19.17 16.05
C ASN A 45 26.48 -18.44 14.71
N ALA A 46 25.46 -17.58 14.50
CA ALA A 46 25.29 -16.84 13.26
C ALA A 46 26.23 -15.62 13.22
N LYS A 47 26.81 -15.36 12.05
CA LYS A 47 27.66 -14.19 11.81
C LYS A 47 26.84 -13.07 11.18
N LEU A 48 27.03 -11.85 11.65
CA LEU A 48 26.39 -10.68 11.04
C LEU A 48 26.79 -10.50 9.57
N SER A 49 28.00 -10.90 9.20
CA SER A 49 28.47 -10.84 7.82
C SER A 49 27.63 -11.65 6.84
N GLU A 50 26.96 -12.74 7.27
CA GLU A 50 26.07 -13.54 6.42
C GLU A 50 24.80 -12.76 6.03
N LEU A 51 24.31 -11.89 6.92
CA LEU A 51 23.14 -11.06 6.68
C LEU A 51 23.46 -9.79 5.89
N PHE A 52 24.63 -9.19 6.13
CA PHE A 52 24.98 -7.86 5.64
C PHE A 52 26.03 -7.84 4.53
N ALA A 53 26.56 -8.99 4.08
CA ALA A 53 27.37 -9.06 2.86
C ALA A 53 26.48 -8.95 1.61
N THR A 54 25.77 -7.85 1.48
CA THR A 54 24.83 -7.56 0.40
C THR A 54 25.47 -6.76 -0.72
N GLN A 55 24.79 -6.70 -1.88
CA GLN A 55 25.27 -5.91 -3.02
C GLN A 55 25.48 -4.42 -2.67
N GLN A 56 24.66 -3.88 -1.75
CA GLN A 56 24.78 -2.49 -1.30
C GLN A 56 26.02 -2.24 -0.43
N LEU A 57 26.46 -3.25 0.32
CA LEU A 57 27.57 -3.14 1.27
C LEU A 57 28.82 -3.89 0.81
N LYS A 58 28.89 -4.38 -0.43
CA LYS A 58 29.98 -5.23 -0.96
C LYS A 58 31.38 -4.64 -0.78
N ASP A 59 31.50 -3.31 -0.82
CA ASP A 59 32.78 -2.62 -0.68
C ASP A 59 33.17 -2.38 0.78
N LYS A 60 32.25 -2.60 1.73
CA LYS A 60 32.41 -2.34 3.16
C LYS A 60 32.32 -3.59 4.03
N VAL A 61 31.52 -4.58 3.60
CA VAL A 61 31.28 -5.85 4.32
C VAL A 61 31.45 -7.01 3.36
N ASN A 62 32.24 -7.99 3.78
CA ASN A 62 32.43 -9.27 3.06
C ASN A 62 32.15 -10.44 4.02
N GLN A 63 32.04 -11.66 3.49
CA GLN A 63 31.73 -12.86 4.29
C GLN A 63 32.76 -13.18 5.39
N LYS A 64 33.96 -12.58 5.33
CA LYS A 64 35.03 -12.75 6.32
C LYS A 64 35.07 -11.64 7.35
N SER A 65 34.25 -10.59 7.19
CA SER A 65 34.18 -9.48 8.14
C SER A 65 33.72 -9.95 9.50
N SER A 66 34.38 -9.45 10.53
CA SER A 66 33.99 -9.69 11.92
C SER A 66 32.68 -8.94 12.27
N ASP A 67 31.97 -9.39 13.29
CA ASP A 67 30.75 -8.74 13.75
C ASP A 67 30.99 -7.29 14.19
N ALA A 68 32.16 -7.02 14.81
CA ALA A 68 32.54 -5.65 15.19
C ALA A 68 32.74 -4.72 13.97
N GLU A 69 33.28 -5.23 12.86
CA GLU A 69 33.44 -4.49 11.62
C GLU A 69 32.06 -4.22 10.99
N VAL A 70 31.19 -5.24 10.97
CA VAL A 70 29.81 -5.09 10.48
C VAL A 70 29.04 -4.06 11.31
N GLU A 71 29.11 -4.13 12.63
CA GLU A 71 28.49 -3.13 13.52
C GLU A 71 28.97 -1.70 13.22
N LYS A 72 30.27 -1.51 13.02
CA LYS A 72 30.84 -0.20 12.68
C LYS A 72 30.26 0.33 11.37
N VAL A 73 30.14 -0.53 10.36
CA VAL A 73 29.55 -0.19 9.07
C VAL A 73 28.05 0.14 9.25
N LEU A 74 27.32 -0.67 9.99
CA LEU A 74 25.89 -0.42 10.25
C LEU A 74 25.67 0.92 10.96
N ARG A 75 26.49 1.26 11.95
CA ARG A 75 26.41 2.58 12.62
C ARG A 75 26.67 3.72 11.65
N ALA A 76 27.66 3.58 10.78
CA ALA A 76 27.95 4.59 9.75
C ALA A 76 26.78 4.77 8.77
N GLU A 77 26.18 3.68 8.31
CA GLU A 77 25.03 3.73 7.40
C GLU A 77 23.77 4.32 8.06
N VAL A 78 23.50 3.94 9.33
CA VAL A 78 22.37 4.52 10.08
C VAL A 78 22.61 6.01 10.33
N LYS A 79 23.82 6.44 10.67
CA LYS A 79 24.16 7.85 10.84
C LYS A 79 23.95 8.63 9.54
N ALA A 80 24.39 8.12 8.41
CA ALA A 80 24.18 8.73 7.09
C ALA A 80 22.68 8.81 6.75
N ALA A 81 21.91 7.78 7.04
CA ALA A 81 20.46 7.77 6.82
C ALA A 81 19.73 8.81 7.70
N VAL A 82 20.15 8.99 8.95
CA VAL A 82 19.61 10.02 9.86
C VAL A 82 19.95 11.41 9.36
N GLU A 83 21.16 11.62 8.89
CA GLU A 83 21.62 12.91 8.34
C GLU A 83 20.85 13.26 7.06
N ASN A 84 20.61 12.30 6.18
CA ASN A 84 19.74 12.48 5.02
C ASN A 84 18.31 12.82 5.45
N SER A 85 17.76 12.11 6.44
CA SER A 85 16.42 12.39 6.97
C SER A 85 16.33 13.79 7.58
N TYR A 86 17.37 14.23 8.29
CA TYR A 86 17.48 15.58 8.83
C TYR A 86 17.41 16.63 7.72
N ASN A 87 18.19 16.44 6.65
CA ASN A 87 18.21 17.36 5.51
C ASN A 87 16.87 17.43 4.78
N VAL A 88 16.20 16.28 4.61
CA VAL A 88 14.85 16.20 4.02
C VAL A 88 13.84 16.93 4.91
N LEU A 89 13.84 16.69 6.21
CA LEU A 89 12.94 17.36 7.16
C LEU A 89 13.17 18.85 7.16
N ARG A 90 14.43 19.29 7.18
CA ARG A 90 14.79 20.71 7.11
C ARG A 90 14.25 21.36 5.85
N THR A 91 14.50 20.77 4.70
CA THR A 91 14.01 21.28 3.41
C THR A 91 12.49 21.38 3.37
N ARG A 92 11.78 20.38 3.93
CA ARG A 92 10.32 20.41 4.03
C ARG A 92 9.85 21.55 4.93
N ILE A 93 10.45 21.70 6.10
CA ILE A 93 10.08 22.73 7.08
C ILE A 93 10.34 24.14 6.53
N ASP A 94 11.47 24.36 5.85
CA ASP A 94 11.80 25.63 5.20
C ASP A 94 10.73 26.06 4.18
N ARG A 95 10.15 25.07 3.45
CA ARG A 95 9.06 25.34 2.49
C ARG A 95 7.73 25.72 3.14
N PHE A 96 7.51 25.38 4.41
CA PHE A 96 6.31 25.79 5.15
C PHE A 96 6.34 27.25 5.63
N GLY A 97 7.48 27.94 5.49
CA GLY A 97 7.62 29.30 5.93
C GLY A 97 7.52 29.48 7.46
N VAL A 98 7.85 28.43 8.21
CA VAL A 98 7.90 28.50 9.67
C VAL A 98 9.03 29.41 10.12
N VAL A 99 8.71 30.39 10.93
CA VAL A 99 9.71 31.30 11.47
C VAL A 99 10.51 30.60 12.57
N GLN A 100 11.84 30.49 12.38
CA GLN A 100 12.78 29.90 13.35
C GLN A 100 12.44 28.47 13.80
N PRO A 101 12.39 27.50 12.90
CA PRO A 101 12.24 26.10 13.29
C PRO A 101 13.48 25.63 14.04
N ASN A 102 13.30 24.86 15.12
CA ASN A 102 14.39 24.18 15.80
C ASN A 102 14.40 22.70 15.41
N ILE A 103 15.44 22.28 14.69
CA ILE A 103 15.60 20.90 14.25
C ILE A 103 16.94 20.41 14.76
N GLN A 104 16.95 19.35 15.57
CA GLN A 104 18.16 18.80 16.16
C GLN A 104 18.19 17.27 16.04
N SER A 105 19.33 16.72 15.60
CA SER A 105 19.60 15.30 15.77
C SER A 105 20.02 15.05 17.21
N LEU A 106 19.37 14.11 17.87
CA LEU A 106 19.70 13.76 19.25
C LEU A 106 20.94 12.85 19.25
N GLU A 107 22.07 13.36 19.67
CA GLU A 107 23.34 12.62 19.70
C GLU A 107 23.27 11.42 20.66
N ASP A 108 22.54 11.56 21.78
CA ASP A 108 22.36 10.52 22.78
C ASP A 108 21.49 9.34 22.33
N LYS A 109 20.70 9.50 21.27
CA LYS A 109 19.75 8.50 20.77
C LYS A 109 19.80 8.42 19.25
N MET A 110 20.67 7.58 18.74
CA MET A 110 20.82 7.35 17.31
C MET A 110 19.46 7.06 16.64
N GLY A 111 19.19 7.79 15.56
CA GLY A 111 17.94 7.63 14.78
C GLY A 111 16.79 8.52 15.23
N ARG A 112 17.00 9.47 16.14
CA ARG A 112 15.97 10.43 16.59
C ARG A 112 16.32 11.84 16.16
N ILE A 113 15.33 12.53 15.60
CA ILE A 113 15.40 13.95 15.23
C ILE A 113 14.29 14.65 16.00
N MET A 114 14.67 15.66 16.79
CA MET A 114 13.73 16.53 17.46
C MET A 114 13.37 17.69 16.54
N VAL A 115 12.09 17.98 16.42
CA VAL A 115 11.55 19.07 15.59
C VAL A 115 10.58 19.90 16.43
N GLU A 116 10.91 21.16 16.60
CA GLU A 116 10.07 22.14 17.28
C GLU A 116 9.69 23.25 16.29
N LEU A 117 8.41 23.48 16.15
CA LEU A 117 7.85 24.39 15.15
C LEU A 117 6.96 25.42 15.86
N PRO A 118 7.52 26.55 16.30
CA PRO A 118 6.73 27.56 17.01
C PRO A 118 5.72 28.25 16.07
N GLY A 119 4.54 28.56 16.59
CA GLY A 119 3.53 29.35 15.88
C GLY A 119 2.72 28.62 14.82
N ILE A 120 2.77 27.30 14.76
CA ILE A 120 1.98 26.49 13.80
C ILE A 120 0.50 26.50 14.19
N LYS A 121 -0.37 26.87 13.24
CA LYS A 121 -1.82 26.88 13.42
C LYS A 121 -2.47 25.51 13.23
N GLU A 122 -1.86 24.62 12.40
CA GLU A 122 -2.39 23.30 12.02
C GLU A 122 -1.37 22.18 12.31
N PRO A 123 -1.11 21.81 13.57
CA PRO A 123 -0.04 20.86 13.93
C PRO A 123 -0.25 19.46 13.32
N GLU A 124 -1.48 18.99 13.21
CA GLU A 124 -1.78 17.66 12.64
C GLU A 124 -1.48 17.58 11.14
N ARG A 125 -1.76 18.65 10.40
CA ARG A 125 -1.44 18.74 8.97
C ARG A 125 0.07 18.71 8.74
N VAL A 126 0.81 19.47 9.54
CA VAL A 126 2.27 19.52 9.46
C VAL A 126 2.87 18.19 9.87
N ARG A 127 2.35 17.53 10.92
CA ARG A 127 2.77 16.19 11.32
C ARG A 127 2.62 15.19 10.17
N LYS A 128 1.46 15.14 9.52
CA LYS A 128 1.23 14.27 8.35
C LYS A 128 2.23 14.53 7.23
N LEU A 129 2.50 15.78 6.92
CA LEU A 129 3.45 16.17 5.87
C LEU A 129 4.91 15.82 6.22
N LEU A 130 5.29 15.92 7.48
CA LEU A 130 6.64 15.54 7.94
C LEU A 130 6.80 14.02 8.05
N GLN A 131 5.75 13.29 8.41
CA GLN A 131 5.75 11.83 8.52
C GLN A 131 5.71 11.14 7.16
N GLY A 132 5.18 11.79 6.12
CA GLY A 132 5.15 11.25 4.78
C GLY A 132 6.56 10.96 4.26
N SER A 133 6.80 9.77 3.75
CA SER A 133 8.09 9.41 3.13
C SER A 133 8.31 10.20 1.83
N ALA A 134 7.24 10.81 1.30
CA ALA A 134 7.19 11.46 -0.01
C ALA A 134 7.72 10.54 -1.13
N ASN A 135 7.48 9.24 -0.97
CA ASN A 135 7.85 8.26 -1.97
C ASN A 135 6.90 8.38 -3.16
N LEU A 136 7.36 9.08 -4.19
CA LEU A 136 6.64 9.29 -5.43
C LEU A 136 6.86 8.09 -6.34
N GLU A 137 5.79 7.51 -6.82
CA GLU A 137 5.83 6.33 -7.68
C GLU A 137 4.86 6.53 -8.86
N PHE A 138 5.26 6.09 -10.04
CA PHE A 138 4.41 6.07 -11.24
C PHE A 138 4.17 4.63 -11.64
N TRP A 139 2.90 4.24 -11.72
CA TRP A 139 2.50 2.87 -11.95
C TRP A 139 1.58 2.72 -13.16
N GLU A 140 1.73 1.62 -13.86
CA GLU A 140 0.71 1.18 -14.80
C GLU A 140 -0.55 0.76 -14.04
N THR A 141 -1.71 0.83 -14.69
CA THR A 141 -2.98 0.45 -14.10
C THR A 141 -3.66 -0.66 -14.88
N TYR A 142 -4.43 -1.47 -14.18
CA TYR A 142 -5.47 -2.29 -14.77
C TYR A 142 -6.71 -1.46 -15.04
N THR A 143 -7.51 -1.87 -15.99
CA THR A 143 -8.89 -1.41 -16.11
C THR A 143 -9.80 -2.19 -15.17
N ALA A 144 -10.89 -1.59 -14.72
CA ALA A 144 -11.86 -2.27 -13.85
C ALA A 144 -12.36 -3.58 -14.50
N LYS A 145 -12.59 -3.58 -15.81
CA LYS A 145 -13.05 -4.76 -16.58
C LYS A 145 -12.08 -5.94 -16.46
N GLU A 146 -10.77 -5.68 -16.45
CA GLU A 146 -9.74 -6.75 -16.37
C GLU A 146 -9.72 -7.42 -14.99
N VAL A 147 -10.07 -6.69 -13.92
CA VAL A 147 -9.97 -7.16 -12.53
C VAL A 147 -11.30 -7.66 -11.96
N LEU A 148 -12.43 -7.23 -12.51
CA LEU A 148 -13.78 -7.57 -12.05
C LEU A 148 -14.01 -9.08 -11.84
N PRO A 149 -13.65 -9.99 -12.78
CA PRO A 149 -13.82 -11.43 -12.59
C PRO A 149 -13.03 -11.95 -11.38
N ALA A 150 -11.79 -11.49 -11.22
CA ALA A 150 -10.93 -11.88 -10.10
C ALA A 150 -11.49 -11.39 -8.75
N MET A 151 -12.09 -10.19 -8.70
CA MET A 151 -12.75 -9.68 -7.49
C MET A 151 -13.99 -10.49 -7.11
N GLN A 152 -14.76 -10.98 -8.08
CA GLN A 152 -15.88 -11.87 -7.85
C GLN A 152 -15.43 -13.24 -7.31
N SER A 153 -14.37 -13.82 -7.89
CA SER A 153 -13.76 -15.06 -7.39
C SER A 153 -13.23 -14.87 -5.96
N ALA A 154 -12.59 -13.74 -5.69
CA ALA A 154 -12.07 -13.38 -4.37
C ALA A 154 -13.20 -13.30 -3.32
N ASP A 155 -14.36 -12.70 -3.66
CA ASP A 155 -15.53 -12.66 -2.77
C ASP A 155 -16.10 -14.05 -2.49
N ALA A 156 -16.23 -14.89 -3.52
CA ALA A 156 -16.69 -16.27 -3.37
C ALA A 156 -15.74 -17.10 -2.47
N LYS A 157 -14.43 -16.91 -2.64
CA LYS A 157 -13.42 -17.56 -1.81
C LYS A 157 -13.46 -17.07 -0.37
N LEU A 158 -13.60 -15.76 -0.16
CA LEU A 158 -13.73 -15.16 1.18
C LEU A 158 -14.96 -15.72 1.91
N ARG A 159 -16.08 -15.85 1.23
CA ARG A 159 -17.30 -16.46 1.79
C ARG A 159 -17.03 -17.89 2.28
N ALA A 160 -16.32 -18.69 1.48
CA ALA A 160 -15.97 -20.06 1.86
C ALA A 160 -15.05 -20.11 3.09
N VAL A 161 -14.06 -19.22 3.17
CA VAL A 161 -13.15 -19.12 4.32
C VAL A 161 -13.89 -18.72 5.58
N LEU A 162 -14.73 -17.68 5.51
CA LEU A 162 -15.52 -17.21 6.67
C LEU A 162 -16.56 -18.24 7.13
N ALA A 163 -17.14 -19.04 6.23
CA ALA A 163 -18.03 -20.14 6.58
C ALA A 163 -17.30 -21.25 7.36
N GLN A 164 -16.07 -21.55 7.00
CA GLN A 164 -15.22 -22.51 7.73
C GLN A 164 -14.85 -22.01 9.13
N GLU A 165 -14.51 -20.72 9.27
CA GLU A 165 -14.18 -20.13 10.59
C GLU A 165 -15.38 -20.07 11.53
N THR A 166 -16.58 -19.90 11.01
CA THR A 166 -17.82 -19.81 11.83
C THR A 166 -18.46 -21.15 12.14
N GLY A 167 -17.89 -22.29 11.68
CA GLY A 167 -18.40 -23.64 11.96
C GLY A 167 -19.78 -23.92 11.35
N ALA A 168 -20.23 -23.11 10.41
CA ALA A 168 -21.47 -23.34 9.69
C ALA A 168 -21.24 -24.36 8.57
N ASP A 169 -21.82 -25.52 8.76
CA ASP A 169 -21.81 -26.66 7.84
C ASP A 169 -22.19 -26.22 6.41
N SER A 170 -21.20 -26.28 5.50
CA SER A 170 -21.39 -25.93 4.11
C SER A 170 -22.08 -27.09 3.40
N THR A 171 -23.38 -26.99 3.16
CA THR A 171 -23.99 -27.80 2.10
C THR A 171 -23.40 -27.38 0.75
N ALA A 172 -22.38 -28.13 0.34
CA ALA A 172 -21.78 -28.03 -0.97
C ALA A 172 -22.87 -28.34 -2.02
N VAL A 173 -23.20 -27.36 -2.83
CA VAL A 173 -23.90 -27.61 -4.09
C VAL A 173 -22.85 -28.10 -5.07
N ASP A 174 -22.73 -29.41 -5.12
CA ASP A 174 -21.95 -30.15 -6.14
C ASP A 174 -22.58 -29.91 -7.52
N SER A 175 -21.87 -29.17 -8.36
CA SER A 175 -22.25 -28.93 -9.77
C SER A 175 -21.37 -29.76 -10.70
N THR A 176 -21.45 -31.09 -10.54
CA THR A 176 -20.99 -32.04 -11.55
C THR A 176 -22.09 -33.04 -11.85
N LYS A 177 -23.01 -32.67 -12.72
CA LYS A 177 -23.77 -33.63 -13.54
C LYS A 177 -23.92 -33.10 -14.94
N GLU A 178 -23.19 -33.74 -15.86
CA GLU A 178 -23.52 -33.74 -17.28
C GLU A 178 -24.95 -34.21 -17.47
N ALA A 179 -25.69 -33.51 -18.32
CA ALA A 179 -26.94 -33.98 -18.87
C ALA A 179 -27.11 -33.46 -20.31
N PRO A 180 -27.78 -34.18 -21.19
CA PRO A 180 -27.53 -34.18 -22.64
C PRO A 180 -28.27 -33.06 -23.38
N LEU A 181 -27.77 -32.82 -24.62
CA LEU A 181 -28.31 -31.92 -25.62
C LEU A 181 -29.82 -32.05 -25.83
N ALA A 182 -30.56 -30.94 -25.75
CA ALA A 182 -31.81 -30.71 -26.45
C ALA A 182 -32.07 -29.20 -26.67
N GLU A 183 -32.11 -28.86 -27.94
CA GLU A 183 -32.80 -27.79 -28.68
C GLU A 183 -33.13 -26.41 -28.06
N ALA A 184 -32.83 -25.43 -28.88
CA ALA A 184 -32.92 -23.99 -28.78
C ALA A 184 -34.32 -23.44 -28.48
N THR A 185 -34.34 -22.44 -27.59
CA THR A 185 -35.25 -21.26 -27.62
C THR A 185 -34.63 -20.09 -26.87
N PRO A 186 -35.06 -18.79 -27.04
CA PRO A 186 -34.13 -17.66 -27.09
C PRO A 186 -33.81 -17.02 -25.76
N ALA A 187 -32.58 -16.51 -25.70
CA ALA A 187 -31.92 -15.62 -24.76
C ALA A 187 -32.78 -14.93 -23.69
N LYS A 188 -32.68 -15.39 -22.44
CA LYS A 188 -32.77 -14.53 -21.27
C LYS A 188 -31.38 -14.02 -20.97
N LYS A 189 -31.19 -12.68 -21.01
CA LYS A 189 -29.97 -12.00 -20.58
C LYS A 189 -29.60 -12.49 -19.19
N SER A 190 -28.42 -13.08 -19.06
CA SER A 190 -27.80 -13.36 -17.76
C SER A 190 -27.50 -12.02 -17.08
N VAL A 191 -28.30 -11.67 -16.09
CA VAL A 191 -28.06 -10.52 -15.22
C VAL A 191 -26.81 -10.87 -14.41
N SER A 192 -25.77 -10.03 -14.46
CA SER A 192 -24.55 -10.27 -13.72
C SER A 192 -24.83 -10.20 -12.21
N ALA A 193 -24.05 -10.92 -11.40
CA ALA A 193 -24.18 -10.88 -9.94
C ALA A 193 -24.09 -9.45 -9.38
N ALA A 194 -23.32 -8.58 -10.06
CA ALA A 194 -23.22 -7.16 -9.74
C ALA A 194 -24.52 -6.39 -10.00
N ASP A 195 -25.25 -6.72 -11.09
CA ASP A 195 -26.53 -6.09 -11.41
C ASP A 195 -27.64 -6.57 -10.46
N SER A 196 -27.59 -7.82 -10.03
CA SER A 196 -28.51 -8.38 -9.02
C SER A 196 -28.28 -7.75 -7.64
N LEU A 197 -27.02 -7.52 -7.26
CA LEU A 197 -26.65 -6.84 -6.02
C LEU A 197 -27.02 -5.36 -6.05
N ALA A 198 -26.78 -4.67 -7.17
CA ALA A 198 -27.18 -3.28 -7.37
C ALA A 198 -28.71 -3.09 -7.35
N ALA A 199 -29.47 -4.07 -7.84
CA ALA A 199 -30.92 -4.10 -7.77
C ALA A 199 -31.43 -4.33 -6.33
N ALA A 200 -30.77 -5.21 -5.57
CA ALA A 200 -31.08 -5.50 -4.18
C ALA A 200 -30.78 -4.31 -3.24
N LEU A 201 -29.73 -3.53 -3.54
CA LEU A 201 -29.37 -2.31 -2.80
C LEU A 201 -30.20 -1.07 -3.20
N LYS A 202 -30.85 -1.07 -4.36
CA LYS A 202 -31.77 -0.01 -4.84
C LYS A 202 -33.24 -0.25 -4.48
N GLY A 203 -33.56 -1.31 -3.73
CA GLY A 203 -34.90 -1.59 -3.27
C GLY A 203 -35.53 -0.44 -2.48
N ASP A 204 -36.66 -0.01 -2.97
CA ASP A 204 -37.55 1.05 -2.62
C ASP A 204 -37.56 1.52 -1.15
N ALA A 205 -37.40 2.83 -0.96
CA ALA A 205 -37.24 3.52 0.34
C ALA A 205 -38.58 3.64 1.12
N THR A 206 -39.39 2.59 1.18
CA THR A 206 -40.64 2.57 1.96
C THR A 206 -40.90 1.23 2.64
N THR A 207 -40.00 0.76 3.48
CA THR A 207 -40.35 -0.25 4.50
C THR A 207 -39.38 -0.17 5.69
N THR A 208 -39.98 0.10 6.86
CA THR A 208 -39.54 -0.01 8.25
C THR A 208 -38.10 -0.47 8.51
N GLU A 209 -37.39 0.30 9.33
CA GLU A 209 -35.97 0.18 9.74
C GLU A 209 -35.53 -1.22 10.24
N ASP A 210 -36.43 -2.06 10.71
CA ASP A 210 -36.11 -3.41 11.22
C ASP A 210 -35.86 -4.46 10.12
N ASN A 211 -36.43 -4.32 8.93
CA ASN A 211 -36.20 -5.26 7.83
C ASN A 211 -34.91 -4.96 7.03
N SER A 212 -34.40 -3.74 7.09
CA SER A 212 -33.21 -3.35 6.34
C SER A 212 -31.91 -3.89 6.97
N THR A 213 -31.87 -3.99 8.29
CA THR A 213 -30.68 -4.51 9.00
C THR A 213 -30.53 -6.02 8.89
N ALA A 214 -31.64 -6.77 8.90
CA ALA A 214 -31.62 -8.22 8.69
C ALA A 214 -31.21 -8.58 7.25
N ASN A 215 -31.71 -7.85 6.27
CA ASN A 215 -31.36 -8.02 4.85
C ASN A 215 -29.89 -7.68 4.57
N LEU A 216 -29.35 -6.61 5.19
CA LEU A 216 -27.92 -6.26 5.12
C LEU A 216 -27.01 -7.32 5.76
N ALA A 217 -27.44 -7.96 6.85
CA ALA A 217 -26.68 -9.01 7.49
C ALA A 217 -26.62 -10.30 6.63
N GLU A 218 -27.71 -10.63 5.94
CA GLU A 218 -27.73 -11.75 4.98
C GLU A 218 -26.88 -11.45 3.73
N ILE A 219 -26.97 -10.23 3.19
CA ILE A 219 -26.13 -9.81 2.06
C ILE A 219 -24.65 -9.87 2.42
N LYS A 220 -24.26 -9.44 3.63
CA LYS A 220 -22.89 -9.55 4.11
C LYS A 220 -22.42 -11.00 4.28
N LYS A 221 -23.29 -11.93 4.62
CA LYS A 221 -22.96 -13.37 4.67
C LYS A 221 -22.78 -13.96 3.27
N GLN A 222 -23.60 -13.55 2.33
CA GLN A 222 -23.58 -14.06 0.97
C GLN A 222 -22.47 -13.42 0.09
N TYR A 223 -22.17 -12.14 0.32
CA TYR A 223 -21.18 -11.36 -0.43
C TYR A 223 -20.33 -10.52 0.54
N PRO A 224 -19.43 -11.14 1.32
CA PRO A 224 -18.77 -10.44 2.43
C PRO A 224 -17.88 -9.28 1.97
N LEU A 225 -17.21 -9.39 0.82
CA LEU A 225 -16.42 -8.31 0.26
C LEU A 225 -17.29 -7.31 -0.51
N LEU A 226 -18.17 -7.81 -1.38
CA LEU A 226 -18.98 -6.96 -2.28
C LEU A 226 -20.09 -6.20 -1.56
N ALA A 227 -20.47 -6.60 -0.35
CA ALA A 227 -21.41 -5.85 0.49
C ALA A 227 -20.84 -4.54 1.03
N ILE A 228 -19.49 -4.45 1.15
CA ILE A 228 -18.77 -3.27 1.65
C ILE A 228 -17.93 -2.57 0.58
N LEU A 229 -17.63 -3.25 -0.53
CA LEU A 229 -16.94 -2.72 -1.70
C LEU A 229 -17.89 -2.69 -2.89
N GLN A 230 -18.38 -1.53 -3.24
CA GLN A 230 -19.22 -1.34 -4.43
C GLN A 230 -18.32 -1.34 -5.68
N LEU A 231 -18.40 -2.41 -6.49
CA LEU A 231 -17.61 -2.52 -7.72
C LEU A 231 -18.06 -1.51 -8.78
N ASN A 232 -17.08 -1.01 -9.53
CA ASN A 232 -17.31 -0.14 -10.67
C ASN A 232 -17.83 -0.94 -11.87
N SER A 233 -19.15 -0.94 -12.08
CA SER A 233 -19.80 -1.66 -13.17
C SER A 233 -19.55 -1.05 -14.56
N SER A 234 -19.03 0.18 -14.66
CA SER A 234 -18.70 0.77 -15.96
C SER A 234 -17.56 0.02 -16.67
N GLY A 235 -16.73 -0.67 -15.92
CA GLY A 235 -15.58 -1.41 -16.43
C GLY A 235 -14.47 -0.53 -17.02
N GLN A 236 -14.66 0.78 -17.04
CA GLN A 236 -13.70 1.73 -17.59
C GLN A 236 -12.82 2.34 -16.50
N GLY A 237 -11.60 2.71 -16.87
CA GLY A 237 -10.65 3.35 -15.97
C GLY A 237 -10.03 2.40 -14.93
N PRO A 238 -9.14 2.93 -14.07
CA PRO A 238 -8.39 2.17 -13.09
C PRO A 238 -9.12 1.98 -11.75
N VAL A 239 -10.25 2.66 -11.53
CA VAL A 239 -11.07 2.55 -10.31
C VAL A 239 -11.91 1.29 -10.41
N ILE A 240 -11.63 0.32 -9.52
CA ILE A 240 -12.33 -0.96 -9.49
C ILE A 240 -13.56 -0.94 -8.57
N GLY A 241 -13.60 -0.03 -7.63
CA GLY A 241 -14.73 0.07 -6.71
C GLY A 241 -14.63 1.26 -5.76
N TYR A 242 -15.70 1.40 -5.00
CA TYR A 242 -15.92 2.48 -4.03
C TYR A 242 -16.26 1.88 -2.68
N ALA A 243 -15.73 2.44 -1.60
CA ALA A 243 -16.05 1.99 -0.25
C ALA A 243 -16.09 3.16 0.73
N ASN A 244 -16.87 2.99 1.80
CA ASN A 244 -16.86 3.95 2.89
C ASN A 244 -15.51 3.87 3.65
N TYR A 245 -15.01 5.00 4.15
CA TYR A 245 -13.73 5.05 4.88
C TYR A 245 -13.70 4.10 6.09
N LYS A 246 -14.85 3.82 6.70
CA LYS A 246 -14.96 2.91 7.85
C LYS A 246 -14.69 1.45 7.46
N ASP A 247 -15.03 1.09 6.24
CA ASP A 247 -14.93 -0.29 5.75
C ASP A 247 -13.58 -0.59 5.10
N THR A 248 -12.75 0.44 4.84
CA THR A 248 -11.45 0.28 4.16
C THR A 248 -10.49 -0.66 4.89
N ALA A 249 -10.51 -0.65 6.22
CA ALA A 249 -9.68 -1.54 7.04
C ALA A 249 -10.08 -3.01 6.89
N ASP A 250 -11.39 -3.30 6.90
CA ASP A 250 -11.92 -4.64 6.73
C ASP A 250 -11.69 -5.15 5.30
N ILE A 251 -11.88 -4.30 4.29
CA ILE A 251 -11.57 -4.62 2.89
C ILE A 251 -10.09 -4.99 2.76
N ASN A 252 -9.18 -4.19 3.31
CA ASN A 252 -7.74 -4.48 3.28
C ASN A 252 -7.40 -5.80 3.97
N LYS A 253 -8.05 -6.10 5.11
CA LYS A 253 -7.88 -7.36 5.83
C LYS A 253 -8.32 -8.55 4.99
N TYR A 254 -9.50 -8.48 4.36
CA TYR A 254 -10.03 -9.55 3.51
C TYR A 254 -9.15 -9.79 2.28
N LEU A 255 -8.71 -8.73 1.61
CA LEU A 255 -7.85 -8.82 0.43
C LEU A 255 -6.41 -9.25 0.75
N ALA A 256 -5.98 -9.13 2.01
CA ALA A 256 -4.68 -9.60 2.48
C ALA A 256 -4.66 -11.10 2.84
N MET A 257 -5.83 -11.75 3.01
CA MET A 257 -5.91 -13.19 3.30
C MET A 257 -5.25 -13.99 2.19
N PRO A 258 -4.38 -14.97 2.50
CA PRO A 258 -3.64 -15.73 1.49
C PRO A 258 -4.54 -16.42 0.47
N GLU A 259 -5.68 -16.97 0.94
CA GLU A 259 -6.66 -17.69 0.13
C GLU A 259 -7.37 -16.75 -0.87
N VAL A 260 -7.70 -15.54 -0.43
CA VAL A 260 -8.34 -14.51 -1.25
C VAL A 260 -7.34 -13.93 -2.22
N LYS A 261 -6.12 -13.68 -1.75
CA LYS A 261 -5.04 -13.14 -2.58
C LYS A 261 -4.63 -14.09 -3.72
N ALA A 262 -4.79 -15.40 -3.53
CA ALA A 262 -4.50 -16.39 -4.56
C ALA A 262 -5.44 -16.29 -5.77
N GLU A 263 -6.66 -15.76 -5.61
CA GLU A 263 -7.62 -15.53 -6.69
C GLU A 263 -7.32 -14.26 -7.51
N LEU A 264 -6.47 -13.39 -6.99
CA LEU A 264 -6.10 -12.13 -7.63
C LEU A 264 -4.83 -12.31 -8.51
N PRO A 265 -4.68 -11.53 -9.59
CA PRO A 265 -3.44 -11.50 -10.36
C PRO A 265 -2.23 -11.20 -9.45
N LYS A 266 -1.14 -11.94 -9.63
CA LYS A 266 0.07 -11.83 -8.79
C LYS A 266 0.72 -10.44 -8.83
N ASP A 267 0.57 -9.77 -9.95
CA ASP A 267 1.09 -8.43 -10.24
C ASP A 267 0.07 -7.30 -9.89
N LEU A 268 -1.11 -7.66 -9.40
CA LEU A 268 -2.10 -6.71 -8.93
C LEU A 268 -1.70 -6.14 -7.56
N ARG A 269 -1.74 -4.81 -7.46
CA ARG A 269 -1.66 -4.05 -6.21
C ARG A 269 -2.88 -3.17 -6.09
N LEU A 270 -3.49 -3.13 -4.92
CA LEU A 270 -4.67 -2.32 -4.66
C LEU A 270 -4.26 -1.14 -3.78
N LYS A 271 -4.66 0.07 -4.17
CA LYS A 271 -4.34 1.30 -3.45
C LYS A 271 -5.56 2.20 -3.40
N TRP A 272 -5.73 2.89 -2.29
CA TRP A 272 -6.82 3.85 -2.09
C TRP A 272 -6.46 5.22 -2.65
N GLY A 273 -7.45 5.94 -3.16
CA GLY A 273 -7.33 7.36 -3.49
C GLY A 273 -7.13 8.20 -2.23
N VAL A 274 -6.37 9.29 -2.35
CA VAL A 274 -6.10 10.21 -1.24
C VAL A 274 -7.32 11.06 -0.91
N SER A 275 -8.10 11.40 -1.92
CA SER A 275 -9.31 12.22 -1.78
C SER A 275 -10.57 11.36 -1.84
N PRO A 276 -11.65 11.77 -1.17
CA PRO A 276 -12.94 11.16 -1.37
C PRO A 276 -13.38 11.28 -2.83
N SER A 277 -14.21 10.34 -3.29
CA SER A 277 -14.77 10.35 -4.63
C SER A 277 -15.59 11.62 -4.88
N GLU A 278 -15.43 12.22 -6.05
CA GLU A 278 -16.14 13.43 -6.47
C GLU A 278 -17.68 13.29 -6.44
N PHE A 279 -18.17 12.05 -6.50
CA PHE A 279 -19.60 11.76 -6.45
C PHE A 279 -20.18 11.82 -5.04
N ASP A 280 -19.33 11.75 -4.00
CA ASP A 280 -19.79 11.76 -2.60
C ASP A 280 -19.68 13.15 -1.97
N LYS A 281 -20.80 13.85 -1.92
CA LYS A 281 -20.89 15.17 -1.27
C LYS A 281 -20.56 15.15 0.23
N LYS A 282 -20.64 13.98 0.89
CA LYS A 282 -20.32 13.84 2.32
C LYS A 282 -18.84 13.56 2.57
N GLY A 283 -18.07 13.27 1.53
CA GLY A 283 -16.63 13.00 1.63
C GLY A 283 -16.28 11.73 2.41
N GLN A 284 -17.14 10.72 2.42
CA GLN A 284 -16.97 9.49 3.19
C GLN A 284 -16.59 8.28 2.32
N THR A 285 -16.74 8.40 1.00
CA THR A 285 -16.50 7.31 0.04
C THR A 285 -15.18 7.51 -0.66
N PHE A 286 -14.35 6.49 -0.63
CA PHE A 286 -13.03 6.48 -1.27
C PHE A 286 -12.99 5.48 -2.43
N GLU A 287 -12.14 5.77 -3.40
CA GLU A 287 -11.94 4.98 -4.61
C GLU A 287 -10.81 3.97 -4.41
N LEU A 288 -11.04 2.73 -4.84
CA LEU A 288 -10.03 1.68 -4.84
C LEU A 288 -9.48 1.50 -6.26
N TYR A 289 -8.19 1.66 -6.41
CA TYR A 289 -7.47 1.62 -7.68
C TYR A 289 -6.73 0.30 -7.88
N ALA A 290 -6.76 -0.20 -9.10
CA ALA A 290 -6.03 -1.38 -9.52
C ALA A 290 -4.70 -1.00 -10.18
N ILE A 291 -3.61 -1.20 -9.46
CA ILE A 291 -2.24 -0.92 -9.88
C ILE A 291 -1.62 -2.19 -10.43
N LYS A 292 -0.86 -2.08 -11.53
CA LYS A 292 -0.16 -3.19 -12.15
C LYS A 292 1.33 -3.11 -11.85
N SER A 293 1.87 -4.13 -11.16
CA SER A 293 3.28 -4.23 -10.81
C SER A 293 4.03 -5.01 -11.91
N THR A 294 4.58 -4.31 -12.88
CA THR A 294 5.27 -4.90 -14.03
C THR A 294 6.69 -5.35 -13.73
N GLU A 295 7.33 -4.75 -12.72
CA GLU A 295 8.69 -5.07 -12.32
C GLU A 295 8.75 -6.32 -11.43
N ARG A 296 9.70 -7.23 -11.71
CA ARG A 296 9.90 -8.49 -10.96
C ARG A 296 10.25 -8.27 -9.48
N ASN A 297 10.86 -7.13 -9.15
CA ASN A 297 11.23 -6.75 -7.80
C ASN A 297 10.06 -6.12 -7.01
N GLY A 298 8.88 -5.95 -7.64
CA GLY A 298 7.71 -5.32 -7.04
C GLY A 298 7.83 -3.81 -6.84
N LYS A 299 8.86 -3.17 -7.41
CA LYS A 299 9.04 -1.72 -7.43
C LYS A 299 8.23 -1.07 -8.53
N ALA A 300 8.04 0.25 -8.41
CA ALA A 300 7.40 1.02 -9.45
C ALA A 300 8.27 1.07 -10.72
N PRO A 301 7.67 1.08 -11.92
CA PRO A 301 8.39 1.30 -13.17
C PRO A 301 9.19 2.60 -13.18
N LEU A 302 8.71 3.62 -12.46
CA LEU A 302 9.40 4.88 -12.26
C LEU A 302 9.16 5.38 -10.85
N GLU A 303 10.25 5.73 -10.16
CA GLU A 303 10.23 6.26 -8.79
C GLU A 303 10.64 7.74 -8.79
N GLY A 304 10.39 8.44 -7.70
CA GLY A 304 10.65 9.88 -7.58
C GLY A 304 12.13 10.28 -7.51
N ASP A 305 13.05 9.33 -7.42
CA ASP A 305 14.50 9.53 -7.44
C ASP A 305 15.00 10.16 -8.76
N VAL A 306 14.24 9.99 -9.83
CA VAL A 306 14.54 10.59 -11.14
C VAL A 306 14.03 12.03 -11.28
N VAL A 307 13.20 12.51 -10.35
CA VAL A 307 12.66 13.87 -10.36
C VAL A 307 13.69 14.83 -9.76
N THR A 308 14.16 15.77 -10.56
CA THR A 308 15.19 16.75 -10.17
C THR A 308 14.59 18.05 -9.66
N ASP A 309 13.40 18.43 -10.14
CA ASP A 309 12.69 19.65 -9.73
C ASP A 309 11.18 19.47 -9.89
N ALA A 310 10.39 20.13 -9.05
CA ALA A 310 8.94 20.18 -9.14
C ALA A 310 8.43 21.54 -8.68
N LYS A 311 7.52 22.13 -9.45
CA LYS A 311 6.93 23.44 -9.19
C LYS A 311 5.43 23.40 -9.39
N ASP A 312 4.72 24.21 -8.61
CA ASP A 312 3.34 24.55 -8.86
C ASP A 312 3.25 25.62 -9.95
N GLU A 313 2.41 25.37 -10.92
CA GLU A 313 2.19 26.26 -12.06
C GLU A 313 0.69 26.32 -12.38
N PHE A 314 0.33 27.24 -13.28
CA PHE A 314 -0.98 27.23 -13.91
C PHE A 314 -0.83 26.74 -15.35
N ASP A 315 -1.71 25.80 -15.75
CA ASP A 315 -1.75 25.35 -17.13
C ASP A 315 -2.28 26.46 -18.07
N GLN A 316 -2.30 26.16 -19.36
CA GLN A 316 -2.81 27.10 -20.39
C GLN A 316 -4.30 27.48 -20.23
N TYR A 317 -5.04 26.77 -19.37
CA TYR A 317 -6.43 27.02 -19.02
C TYR A 317 -6.58 27.68 -17.64
N SER A 318 -5.50 28.18 -17.05
CA SER A 318 -5.45 28.76 -15.70
C SER A 318 -5.90 27.79 -14.59
N LYS A 319 -5.74 26.48 -14.79
CA LYS A 319 -5.94 25.48 -13.75
C LYS A 319 -4.64 25.19 -13.02
N PRO A 320 -4.71 24.93 -11.70
CA PRO A 320 -3.52 24.52 -10.96
C PRO A 320 -2.91 23.26 -11.56
N ALA A 321 -1.61 23.27 -11.78
CA ALA A 321 -0.86 22.15 -12.32
C ALA A 321 0.47 22.00 -11.57
N VAL A 322 1.10 20.84 -11.68
CA VAL A 322 2.44 20.58 -11.16
C VAL A 322 3.35 20.28 -12.34
N SER A 323 4.38 21.13 -12.53
CA SER A 323 5.44 20.90 -13.50
C SER A 323 6.56 20.11 -12.85
N MET A 324 7.01 19.04 -13.50
CA MET A 324 8.11 18.20 -13.03
C MET A 324 9.23 18.14 -14.05
N THR A 325 10.46 18.28 -13.57
CA THR A 325 11.68 18.07 -14.36
C THR A 325 12.32 16.75 -13.91
N MET A 326 12.73 15.93 -14.86
CA MET A 326 13.39 14.65 -14.62
C MET A 326 14.81 14.66 -15.17
N ASN A 327 15.68 13.83 -14.59
CA ASN A 327 16.98 13.56 -15.19
C ASN A 327 16.83 12.80 -16.53
N SER A 328 17.91 12.67 -17.30
CA SER A 328 17.86 12.07 -18.64
C SER A 328 17.41 10.62 -18.66
N ASP A 329 17.68 9.86 -17.60
CA ASP A 329 17.22 8.46 -17.47
C ASP A 329 15.73 8.42 -17.17
N GLY A 330 15.27 9.21 -16.20
CA GLY A 330 13.85 9.37 -15.87
C GLY A 330 13.02 9.80 -17.05
N ALA A 331 13.49 10.79 -17.82
CA ALA A 331 12.81 11.27 -19.01
C ALA A 331 12.64 10.17 -20.07
N ARG A 332 13.65 9.31 -20.29
CA ARG A 332 13.55 8.17 -21.21
C ARG A 332 12.55 7.11 -20.70
N ARG A 333 12.63 6.76 -19.42
CA ARG A 333 11.71 5.77 -18.78
C ARG A 333 10.28 6.29 -18.79
N TRP A 334 10.07 7.56 -18.49
CA TRP A 334 8.77 8.22 -18.56
C TRP A 334 8.19 8.21 -19.96
N ALA A 335 8.98 8.56 -20.99
CA ALA A 335 8.56 8.51 -22.38
C ALA A 335 8.18 7.08 -22.82
N GLN A 336 8.91 6.06 -22.36
CA GLN A 336 8.57 4.66 -22.62
C GLN A 336 7.28 4.25 -21.93
N LEU A 337 7.14 4.57 -20.64
CA LEU A 337 5.96 4.25 -19.83
C LEU A 337 4.70 4.87 -20.43
N THR A 338 4.75 6.16 -20.77
CA THR A 338 3.61 6.88 -21.36
C THR A 338 3.28 6.36 -22.76
N LYS A 339 4.29 6.03 -23.58
CA LYS A 339 4.09 5.46 -24.90
C LYS A 339 3.39 4.08 -24.85
N GLN A 340 3.75 3.25 -23.87
CA GLN A 340 3.16 1.91 -23.71
C GLN A 340 1.73 1.97 -23.18
N ASN A 341 1.37 3.06 -22.51
CA ASN A 341 0.07 3.26 -21.85
C ASN A 341 -0.81 4.30 -22.56
N ILE A 342 -0.63 4.52 -23.87
CA ILE A 342 -1.53 5.40 -24.64
C ILE A 342 -2.96 4.83 -24.58
N GLY A 343 -3.91 5.68 -24.15
CA GLY A 343 -5.31 5.31 -23.94
C GLY A 343 -5.59 4.56 -22.63
N ARG A 344 -4.57 4.37 -21.78
CA ARG A 344 -4.68 3.84 -20.40
C ARG A 344 -4.28 4.89 -19.39
N SER A 345 -4.67 4.69 -18.15
CA SER A 345 -4.27 5.55 -17.04
C SER A 345 -2.91 5.13 -16.47
N ILE A 346 -2.13 6.10 -16.03
CA ILE A 346 -0.93 5.91 -15.20
C ILE A 346 -1.26 6.49 -13.84
N ALA A 347 -1.11 5.68 -12.79
CA ALA A 347 -1.34 6.15 -11.43
C ALA A 347 -0.11 6.87 -10.88
N ILE A 348 -0.34 8.03 -10.29
CA ILE A 348 0.63 8.75 -9.47
C ILE A 348 0.35 8.38 -8.03
N VAL A 349 1.31 7.72 -7.40
CA VAL A 349 1.21 7.25 -6.03
C VAL A 349 2.19 8.00 -5.17
N LEU A 350 1.71 8.53 -4.07
CA LEU A 350 2.55 9.18 -3.06
C LEU A 350 2.19 8.59 -1.70
N ASP A 351 3.20 8.09 -0.98
CA ASP A 351 3.01 7.48 0.33
C ASP A 351 1.90 6.41 0.39
N ASN A 352 1.83 5.57 -0.64
CA ASN A 352 0.87 4.47 -0.78
C ASN A 352 -0.57 4.87 -1.14
N TYR A 353 -0.85 6.14 -1.41
CA TYR A 353 -2.14 6.64 -1.88
C TYR A 353 -2.06 7.13 -3.32
N VAL A 354 -3.17 6.97 -4.08
CA VAL A 354 -3.30 7.46 -5.46
C VAL A 354 -3.80 8.90 -5.44
N TYR A 355 -3.15 9.76 -6.25
CA TYR A 355 -3.46 11.17 -6.42
C TYR A 355 -4.04 11.47 -7.79
#